data_b71bf50287e0a2ac0d4e1a49a387f844
#
_entry.id   b71bf50287e0a2ac0d4e1a49a387f844
#
_cell.length_a   1.000
_cell.length_b   1.000
_cell.length_c   1.000
_cell.angle_alpha   90.00
_cell.angle_beta   90.00
_cell.angle_gamma   90.00
#
_symmetry.space_group_name_H-M   'P 1'
#
loop_
_entity.id
_entity.type
_entity.pdbx_description
1 polymer ?
#
loop_
_entity_poly.entity_id
_entity_poly.type
_entity_poly.pdbx_seq_one_letter_code
_entity_poly.pdbx_strand_id
1 'polypeptide(L)'
;YEDNGDDKNYQKEFATTAIHSEKTGSKLTLTISPRKGSYKEMPAQRSYQVKVLASAIPESVTVDGQKQDFVYLNEEFALLVDIPQKDCNREKVVAIEYPVSEVNLDGLFGAAKRVAKAMEKLKYRNSYIVFQPDFCKLGSIKEAIRYTPENLDDLSAEFWKSYKNLPALLKDVQKLNEDEVKWFLQ
;
A
#
# COMPACT_ATOMS: atom_id res chain seq x y z
N TYR A 1 4.97 20.65 5.58
CA TYR A 1 5.03 21.78 6.50
C TYR A 1 5.73 21.37 7.79
N GLU A 2 6.57 22.23 8.31
CA GLU A 2 7.29 22.06 9.57
C GLU A 2 7.58 23.42 10.20
N ASP A 3 7.52 23.50 11.51
CA ASP A 3 7.85 24.65 12.34
C ASP A 3 8.52 24.16 13.67
N ASN A 4 8.79 25.06 14.60
CA ASN A 4 9.42 24.68 15.87
C ASN A 4 8.44 24.04 16.88
N GLY A 5 7.14 24.15 16.67
CA GLY A 5 6.10 23.54 17.51
C GLY A 5 5.85 24.22 18.86
N ASP A 6 6.67 25.21 19.24
CA ASP A 6 6.70 25.75 20.60
C ASP A 6 6.07 27.13 20.76
N ASP A 7 5.82 27.85 19.65
CA ASP A 7 5.32 29.22 19.72
C ASP A 7 4.20 29.54 18.70
N LYS A 8 3.68 30.78 18.76
CA LYS A 8 2.63 31.24 17.87
C LYS A 8 3.16 31.82 16.54
N ASN A 9 4.47 31.74 16.29
CA ASN A 9 5.10 32.29 15.10
C ASN A 9 4.99 31.38 13.87
N TYR A 10 4.33 30.23 13.97
CA TYR A 10 4.16 29.23 12.91
C TYR A 10 3.64 29.82 11.56
N GLN A 11 3.05 31.00 11.58
CA GLN A 11 2.61 31.69 10.36
C GLN A 11 3.73 32.45 9.64
N LYS A 12 4.86 32.70 10.32
CA LYS A 12 5.98 33.48 9.80
C LYS A 12 7.28 32.70 9.75
N GLU A 13 7.46 31.81 10.74
CA GLU A 13 8.65 30.99 10.90
C GLU A 13 8.32 29.52 10.64
N PHE A 14 8.34 29.13 9.39
CA PHE A 14 8.04 27.78 8.96
C PHE A 14 8.87 27.39 7.73
N ALA A 15 8.93 26.09 7.48
CA ALA A 15 9.49 25.55 6.25
C ALA A 15 8.52 24.57 5.58
N THR A 16 8.67 24.43 4.28
CA THR A 16 7.90 23.49 3.47
C THR A 16 8.82 22.65 2.59
N THR A 17 8.49 21.37 2.45
CA THR A 17 9.12 20.46 1.51
C THR A 17 8.04 19.92 0.58
N ALA A 18 8.12 20.22 -0.70
CA ALA A 18 7.19 19.67 -1.68
C ALA A 18 7.63 18.24 -2.02
N ILE A 19 6.65 17.35 -2.15
CA ILE A 19 6.84 15.98 -2.59
C ILE A 19 5.96 15.79 -3.84
N HIS A 20 6.58 15.30 -4.90
CA HIS A 20 5.91 15.03 -6.16
C HIS A 20 6.15 13.57 -6.55
N SER A 21 5.12 12.92 -7.10
CA SER A 21 5.24 11.57 -7.66
C SER A 21 4.67 11.54 -9.06
N GLU A 22 5.37 10.88 -9.97
CA GLU A 22 4.97 10.70 -11.35
C GLU A 22 5.24 9.26 -11.78
N LYS A 23 4.24 8.63 -12.42
CA LYS A 23 4.38 7.31 -13.03
C LYS A 23 4.37 7.45 -14.54
N THR A 24 5.42 6.98 -15.19
CA THR A 24 5.57 6.96 -16.65
C THR A 24 5.93 5.55 -17.10
N GLY A 25 4.98 4.84 -17.72
CA GLY A 25 5.14 3.42 -18.06
C GLY A 25 5.41 2.58 -16.81
N SER A 26 6.47 1.79 -16.82
CA SER A 26 6.89 0.93 -15.70
C SER A 26 7.67 1.68 -14.61
N LYS A 27 7.93 2.97 -14.78
CA LYS A 27 8.73 3.76 -13.85
C LYS A 27 7.88 4.67 -12.98
N LEU A 28 8.07 4.57 -11.66
CA LEU A 28 7.58 5.54 -10.68
C LEU A 28 8.73 6.40 -10.18
N THR A 29 8.63 7.71 -10.34
CA THR A 29 9.60 8.67 -9.82
C THR A 29 8.97 9.48 -8.70
N LEU A 30 9.62 9.55 -7.56
CA LEU A 30 9.24 10.38 -6.43
C LEU A 30 10.35 11.40 -6.18
N THR A 31 9.97 12.68 -6.22
CA THR A 31 10.89 13.80 -6.00
C THR A 31 10.55 14.48 -4.69
N ILE A 32 11.53 14.58 -3.79
CA ILE A 32 11.48 15.38 -2.57
C ILE A 32 12.27 16.65 -2.85
N SER A 33 11.58 17.76 -3.02
CA SER A 33 12.19 19.04 -3.38
C SER A 33 13.05 19.61 -2.24
N PRO A 34 14.01 20.49 -2.55
CA PRO A 34 14.71 21.28 -1.54
C PRO A 34 13.70 22.00 -0.63
N ARG A 35 14.00 22.02 0.66
CA ARG A 35 13.19 22.72 1.64
C ARG A 35 13.18 24.22 1.38
N LYS A 36 12.03 24.88 1.57
CA LYS A 36 11.84 26.33 1.44
C LYS A 36 11.37 26.90 2.78
N GLY A 37 11.90 28.04 3.15
CA GLY A 37 11.61 28.69 4.43
C GLY A 37 12.58 28.31 5.53
N SER A 38 12.37 28.85 6.72
CA SER A 38 13.22 28.62 7.90
C SER A 38 12.46 28.86 9.20
N TYR A 39 12.90 28.17 10.23
CA TYR A 39 12.44 28.40 11.61
C TYR A 39 13.59 28.09 12.58
N LYS A 40 13.44 28.50 13.82
CA LYS A 40 14.47 28.33 14.85
C LYS A 40 14.75 26.84 15.11
N GLU A 41 16.03 26.48 15.19
CA GLU A 41 16.51 25.11 15.48
C GLU A 41 16.16 24.08 14.38
N MET A 42 15.92 24.56 13.16
CA MET A 42 15.60 23.72 12.02
C MET A 42 16.74 22.72 11.69
N PRO A 43 16.46 21.40 11.61
CA PRO A 43 17.49 20.42 11.31
C PRO A 43 18.01 20.58 9.88
N ALA A 44 19.33 20.55 9.70
CA ALA A 44 19.97 20.66 8.39
C ALA A 44 19.83 19.38 7.54
N GLN A 45 19.71 18.23 8.19
CA GLN A 45 19.65 16.93 7.54
C GLN A 45 18.46 16.11 8.07
N ARG A 46 17.86 15.31 7.18
CA ARG A 46 16.79 14.36 7.53
C ARG A 46 16.95 13.03 6.78
N SER A 47 16.53 11.97 7.42
CA SER A 47 16.22 10.70 6.76
C SER A 47 14.73 10.68 6.36
N TYR A 48 14.40 9.88 5.36
CA TYR A 48 13.03 9.68 4.94
C TYR A 48 12.77 8.18 4.77
N GLN A 49 11.55 7.79 5.04
CA GLN A 49 11.04 6.48 4.65
C GLN A 49 9.91 6.68 3.64
N VAL A 50 10.09 6.15 2.45
CA VAL A 50 9.06 6.16 1.40
C VAL A 50 8.31 4.85 1.46
N LYS A 51 6.99 4.93 1.68
CA LYS A 51 6.08 3.78 1.60
C LYS A 51 5.18 3.95 0.39
N VAL A 52 5.36 3.07 -0.61
CA VAL A 52 4.51 3.03 -1.81
C VAL A 52 3.44 1.96 -1.59
N LEU A 53 2.18 2.39 -1.52
CA LEU A 53 1.03 1.50 -1.35
C LEU A 53 0.57 0.94 -2.70
N ALA A 54 -0.07 -0.23 -2.67
CA ALA A 54 -0.53 -0.93 -3.86
C ALA A 54 0.60 -1.10 -4.90
N SER A 55 1.80 -1.41 -4.42
CA SER A 55 3.00 -1.59 -5.22
C SER A 55 3.20 -3.06 -5.55
N ALA A 56 3.52 -3.36 -6.80
CA ALA A 56 4.16 -4.62 -7.17
C ALA A 56 5.61 -4.66 -6.64
N ILE A 57 6.27 -5.82 -6.73
CA ILE A 57 7.69 -5.92 -6.43
C ILE A 57 8.46 -5.23 -7.56
N PRO A 58 9.32 -4.23 -7.28
CA PRO A 58 10.10 -3.59 -8.31
C PRO A 58 11.29 -4.45 -8.74
N GLU A 59 11.73 -4.25 -9.97
CA GLU A 59 13.01 -4.81 -10.47
C GLU A 59 14.19 -4.09 -9.85
N SER A 60 14.06 -2.77 -9.65
CA SER A 60 15.12 -1.97 -9.04
C SER A 60 14.58 -0.71 -8.40
N VAL A 61 15.32 -0.23 -7.40
CA VAL A 61 15.10 1.06 -6.74
C VAL A 61 16.42 1.82 -6.74
N THR A 62 16.36 3.10 -7.05
CA THR A 62 17.50 4.01 -6.92
C THR A 62 17.13 5.25 -6.13
N VAL A 63 18.10 5.80 -5.40
CA VAL A 63 18.00 7.09 -4.72
C VAL A 63 19.14 7.97 -5.22
N ASP A 64 18.80 9.10 -5.83
CA ASP A 64 19.75 10.01 -6.50
C ASP A 64 20.65 9.27 -7.52
N GLY A 65 20.06 8.33 -8.25
CA GLY A 65 20.74 7.53 -9.27
C GLY A 65 21.60 6.38 -8.71
N GLN A 66 21.69 6.20 -7.40
CA GLN A 66 22.43 5.10 -6.79
C GLN A 66 21.47 3.99 -6.38
N LYS A 67 21.84 2.72 -6.61
CA LYS A 67 21.05 1.56 -6.22
C LYS A 67 20.78 1.58 -4.72
N GLN A 68 19.52 1.36 -4.36
CA GLN A 68 19.05 1.35 -2.99
C GLN A 68 18.33 0.03 -2.69
N ASP A 69 18.60 -0.54 -1.53
CA ASP A 69 17.86 -1.69 -1.04
C ASP A 69 16.45 -1.27 -0.61
N PHE A 70 15.52 -2.20 -0.72
CA PHE A 70 14.13 -1.98 -0.34
C PHE A 70 13.58 -3.19 0.41
N VAL A 71 12.51 -2.95 1.15
CA VAL A 71 11.72 -4.01 1.80
C VAL A 71 10.34 -4.07 1.16
N TYR A 72 9.92 -5.24 0.73
CA TYR A 72 8.57 -5.45 0.24
C TYR A 72 7.69 -6.08 1.33
N LEU A 73 6.63 -5.38 1.70
CA LEU A 73 5.66 -5.83 2.69
C LEU A 73 4.53 -6.59 1.98
N ASN A 74 4.70 -7.90 1.84
CA ASN A 74 3.76 -8.78 1.13
C ASN A 74 2.32 -8.67 1.68
N GLU A 75 2.17 -8.56 2.99
CA GLU A 75 0.83 -8.48 3.62
C GLU A 75 0.10 -7.17 3.33
N GLU A 76 0.84 -6.13 2.96
CA GLU A 76 0.29 -4.80 2.72
C GLU A 76 0.34 -4.41 1.24
N PHE A 77 0.95 -5.23 0.38
CA PHE A 77 1.27 -4.87 -1.01
C PHE A 77 1.98 -3.53 -1.07
N ALA A 78 2.96 -3.35 -0.22
CA ALA A 78 3.64 -2.08 -0.07
C ALA A 78 5.15 -2.24 -0.18
N LEU A 79 5.78 -1.24 -0.82
CA LEU A 79 7.21 -1.11 -0.90
C LEU A 79 7.68 -0.09 0.14
N LEU A 80 8.73 -0.42 0.89
CA LEU A 80 9.45 0.51 1.76
C LEU A 80 10.84 0.78 1.20
N VAL A 81 11.17 2.06 1.10
CA VAL A 81 12.49 2.54 0.71
C VAL A 81 12.99 3.51 1.77
N ASP A 82 14.10 3.19 2.41
CA ASP A 82 14.74 4.06 3.37
C ASP A 82 15.75 4.96 2.67
N ILE A 83 15.58 6.25 2.82
CA ILE A 83 16.54 7.26 2.35
C ILE A 83 17.37 7.67 3.57
N PRO A 84 18.69 7.41 3.56
CA PRO A 84 19.57 7.79 4.66
C PRO A 84 19.58 9.30 4.85
N GLN A 85 20.13 9.73 5.97
CA GLN A 85 20.22 11.15 6.32
C GLN A 85 20.92 11.95 5.25
N LYS A 86 20.26 12.97 4.70
CA LYS A 86 20.72 13.85 3.64
C LYS A 86 20.39 15.31 3.92
N ASP A 87 21.10 16.22 3.30
CA ASP A 87 20.87 17.67 3.38
C ASP A 87 19.44 18.01 2.89
N CYS A 88 18.69 18.71 3.74
CA CYS A 88 17.31 19.14 3.44
C CYS A 88 17.23 20.16 2.30
N ASN A 89 18.30 20.88 2.00
CA ASN A 89 18.37 21.88 0.95
C ASN A 89 18.70 21.31 -0.43
N ARG A 90 18.88 19.98 -0.53
CA ARG A 90 19.09 19.28 -1.80
C ARG A 90 17.87 18.48 -2.18
N GLU A 91 17.59 18.43 -3.47
CA GLU A 91 16.60 17.52 -4.03
C GLU A 91 17.01 16.07 -3.81
N LYS A 92 16.01 15.20 -3.61
CA LYS A 92 16.19 13.75 -3.56
C LYS A 92 15.23 13.13 -4.55
N VAL A 93 15.73 12.22 -5.37
CA VAL A 93 14.94 11.53 -6.38
C VAL A 93 14.98 10.03 -6.11
N VAL A 94 13.82 9.45 -5.83
CA VAL A 94 13.64 8.01 -5.75
C VAL A 94 13.05 7.54 -7.07
N ALA A 95 13.74 6.66 -7.78
CA ALA A 95 13.23 6.05 -8.99
C ALA A 95 13.03 4.54 -8.75
N ILE A 96 11.83 4.05 -9.08
CA ILE A 96 11.40 2.69 -8.89
C ILE A 96 11.00 2.15 -10.26
N GLU A 97 11.70 1.11 -10.71
CA GLU A 97 11.40 0.43 -11.98
C GLU A 97 10.65 -0.87 -11.71
N TYR A 98 9.52 -1.02 -12.34
CA TYR A 98 8.69 -2.22 -12.25
C TYR A 98 8.85 -3.11 -13.48
N PRO A 99 8.52 -4.41 -13.40
CA PRO A 99 8.33 -5.24 -14.57
C PRO A 99 7.32 -4.61 -15.55
N VAL A 100 7.47 -4.91 -16.83
CA VAL A 100 6.64 -4.31 -17.90
C VAL A 100 5.15 -4.67 -17.77
N SER A 101 4.81 -5.76 -17.11
CA SER A 101 3.43 -6.16 -16.79
C SER A 101 2.84 -5.22 -15.72
N GLU A 102 1.83 -4.45 -16.09
CA GLU A 102 1.12 -3.63 -15.12
C GLU A 102 0.16 -4.47 -14.28
N VAL A 103 0.56 -4.77 -13.04
CA VAL A 103 -0.35 -5.33 -12.05
C VAL A 103 -1.21 -4.21 -11.48
N ASN A 104 -2.51 -4.26 -11.72
CA ASN A 104 -3.42 -3.36 -11.02
C ASN A 104 -3.74 -3.92 -9.62
N LEU A 105 -3.00 -3.45 -8.62
CA LEU A 105 -3.21 -3.78 -7.21
C LEU A 105 -4.15 -2.78 -6.50
N ASP A 106 -4.74 -1.83 -7.24
CA ASP A 106 -5.60 -0.81 -6.66
C ASP A 106 -6.79 -1.43 -5.92
N GLY A 107 -6.92 -1.11 -4.65
CA GLY A 107 -7.95 -1.64 -3.78
C GLY A 107 -7.78 -3.10 -3.35
N LEU A 108 -6.82 -3.86 -3.88
CA LEU A 108 -6.62 -5.29 -3.56
C LEU A 108 -6.36 -5.51 -2.06
N PHE A 109 -5.52 -4.70 -1.46
CA PHE A 109 -5.22 -4.77 -0.03
C PHE A 109 -6.47 -4.57 0.84
N GLY A 110 -7.27 -3.56 0.52
CA GLY A 110 -8.54 -3.30 1.22
C GLY A 110 -9.54 -4.44 1.04
N ALA A 111 -9.66 -4.99 -0.16
CA ALA A 111 -10.53 -6.11 -0.45
C ALA A 111 -10.07 -7.39 0.28
N ALA A 112 -8.78 -7.68 0.30
CA ALA A 112 -8.21 -8.83 1.03
C ALA A 112 -8.45 -8.71 2.54
N LYS A 113 -8.32 -7.51 3.11
CA LYS A 113 -8.68 -7.25 4.53
C LYS A 113 -10.16 -7.48 4.81
N ARG A 114 -11.06 -7.01 3.93
CA ARG A 114 -12.51 -7.25 4.07
C ARG A 114 -12.83 -8.74 4.03
N VAL A 115 -12.23 -9.49 3.12
CA VAL A 115 -12.38 -10.95 3.07
C VAL A 115 -11.93 -11.59 4.38
N ALA A 116 -10.76 -11.23 4.89
CA ALA A 116 -10.25 -11.76 6.16
C ALA A 116 -11.20 -11.48 7.33
N LYS A 117 -11.68 -10.23 7.45
CA LYS A 117 -12.67 -9.85 8.48
C LYS A 117 -13.99 -10.59 8.31
N ALA A 118 -14.49 -10.74 7.09
CA ALA A 118 -15.73 -11.48 6.83
C ALA A 118 -15.58 -12.96 7.24
N MET A 119 -14.47 -13.60 6.88
CA MET A 119 -14.19 -14.98 7.28
C MET A 119 -14.11 -15.14 8.80
N GLU A 120 -13.46 -14.20 9.49
CA GLU A 120 -13.41 -14.21 10.96
C GLU A 120 -14.78 -14.09 11.59
N LYS A 121 -15.60 -13.13 11.17
CA LYS A 121 -16.98 -12.96 11.64
C LYS A 121 -17.83 -14.21 11.39
N LEU A 122 -17.70 -14.81 10.21
CA LEU A 122 -18.46 -16.01 9.83
C LEU A 122 -18.05 -17.24 10.63
N LYS A 123 -16.79 -17.36 11.01
CA LYS A 123 -16.28 -18.45 11.85
C LYS A 123 -17.06 -18.55 13.18
N TYR A 124 -17.43 -17.43 13.77
CA TYR A 124 -18.24 -17.41 15.00
C TYR A 124 -19.70 -17.75 14.79
N ARG A 125 -20.24 -17.49 13.59
CA ARG A 125 -21.65 -17.79 13.28
C ARG A 125 -21.82 -19.24 12.81
N ASN A 126 -20.93 -19.72 11.97
CA ASN A 126 -20.98 -21.07 11.41
C ASN A 126 -19.59 -21.54 10.99
N SER A 127 -19.01 -22.45 11.77
CA SER A 127 -17.66 -22.96 11.49
C SER A 127 -17.53 -23.69 10.15
N TYR A 128 -18.62 -24.23 9.60
CA TYR A 128 -18.61 -24.93 8.31
C TYR A 128 -18.44 -24.01 7.10
N ILE A 129 -18.71 -22.72 7.22
CA ILE A 129 -18.59 -21.81 6.09
C ILE A 129 -17.14 -21.64 5.64
N VAL A 130 -16.19 -21.80 6.55
CA VAL A 130 -14.76 -21.70 6.25
C VAL A 130 -14.34 -22.77 5.24
N PHE A 131 -15.10 -23.83 5.08
CA PHE A 131 -14.87 -24.93 4.14
C PHE A 131 -15.60 -24.77 2.82
N GLN A 132 -16.36 -23.69 2.61
CA GLN A 132 -16.96 -23.41 1.29
C GLN A 132 -15.86 -23.12 0.26
N PRO A 133 -15.92 -23.77 -0.94
CA PRO A 133 -14.83 -23.69 -1.92
C PRO A 133 -14.44 -22.25 -2.29
N ASP A 134 -15.41 -21.36 -2.51
CA ASP A 134 -15.15 -19.98 -2.91
C ASP A 134 -14.51 -19.15 -1.79
N PHE A 135 -14.89 -19.40 -0.53
CA PHE A 135 -14.22 -18.76 0.62
C PHE A 135 -12.81 -19.29 0.80
N CYS A 136 -12.64 -20.61 0.69
CA CYS A 136 -11.31 -21.23 0.74
C CYS A 136 -10.41 -20.68 -0.37
N LYS A 137 -10.96 -20.53 -1.57
CA LYS A 137 -10.24 -19.98 -2.72
C LYS A 137 -9.78 -18.54 -2.47
N LEU A 138 -10.67 -17.66 -1.99
CA LEU A 138 -10.31 -16.27 -1.66
C LEU A 138 -9.24 -16.23 -0.57
N GLY A 139 -9.32 -17.06 0.45
CA GLY A 139 -8.32 -17.18 1.50
C GLY A 139 -6.97 -17.66 0.96
N SER A 140 -6.99 -18.69 0.10
CA SER A 140 -5.78 -19.26 -0.51
C SER A 140 -5.09 -18.27 -1.45
N ILE A 141 -5.85 -17.51 -2.24
CA ILE A 141 -5.28 -16.49 -3.14
C ILE A 141 -4.60 -15.39 -2.32
N LYS A 142 -5.24 -14.91 -1.25
CA LYS A 142 -4.64 -13.94 -0.32
C LYS A 142 -3.30 -14.43 0.24
N GLU A 143 -3.23 -15.70 0.66
CA GLU A 143 -1.98 -16.26 1.16
C GLU A 143 -0.97 -16.50 0.03
N ALA A 144 -1.42 -16.93 -1.15
CA ALA A 144 -0.55 -17.10 -2.31
C ALA A 144 0.13 -15.80 -2.71
N ILE A 145 -0.59 -14.69 -2.72
CA ILE A 145 -0.02 -13.36 -2.97
C ILE A 145 1.13 -13.03 -2.00
N ARG A 146 1.00 -13.48 -0.75
CA ARG A 146 2.03 -13.29 0.26
C ARG A 146 3.30 -14.11 0.01
N TYR A 147 3.14 -15.34 -0.48
CA TYR A 147 4.24 -16.30 -0.63
C TYR A 147 4.80 -16.40 -2.04
N THR A 148 4.02 -16.00 -3.06
CA THR A 148 4.39 -16.06 -4.48
C THR A 148 4.09 -14.73 -5.17
N PRO A 149 4.71 -13.64 -4.72
CA PRO A 149 4.43 -12.30 -5.22
C PRO A 149 4.82 -12.11 -6.71
N GLU A 150 5.62 -13.01 -7.27
CA GLU A 150 5.96 -13.05 -8.70
C GLU A 150 4.77 -13.39 -9.60
N ASN A 151 3.71 -14.00 -9.05
CA ASN A 151 2.48 -14.36 -9.77
C ASN A 151 1.32 -13.40 -9.48
N LEU A 152 1.60 -12.18 -9.08
CA LEU A 152 0.61 -11.20 -8.64
C LEU A 152 -0.46 -10.90 -9.68
N ASP A 153 -0.13 -10.88 -10.97
CA ASP A 153 -1.08 -10.61 -12.08
C ASP A 153 -2.20 -11.63 -12.11
N ASP A 154 -1.83 -12.90 -12.21
CA ASP A 154 -2.79 -14.01 -12.30
C ASP A 154 -3.59 -14.13 -10.98
N LEU A 155 -2.92 -14.03 -9.85
CA LEU A 155 -3.55 -14.10 -8.53
C LEU A 155 -4.53 -12.95 -8.28
N SER A 156 -4.18 -11.73 -8.70
CA SER A 156 -5.07 -10.57 -8.59
C SER A 156 -6.32 -10.76 -9.46
N ALA A 157 -6.16 -11.19 -10.71
CA ALA A 157 -7.29 -11.45 -11.61
C ALA A 157 -8.23 -12.51 -11.04
N GLU A 158 -7.68 -13.61 -10.52
CA GLU A 158 -8.43 -14.68 -9.88
C GLU A 158 -9.13 -14.24 -8.60
N PHE A 159 -8.45 -13.44 -7.78
CA PHE A 159 -9.02 -12.85 -6.58
C PHE A 159 -10.26 -12.01 -6.90
N TRP A 160 -10.14 -11.07 -7.83
CA TRP A 160 -11.26 -10.20 -8.20
C TRP A 160 -12.44 -10.95 -8.80
N LYS A 161 -12.18 -11.99 -9.59
CA LYS A 161 -13.22 -12.88 -10.10
C LYS A 161 -14.03 -13.53 -8.96
N SER A 162 -13.34 -14.04 -7.95
CA SER A 162 -13.98 -14.68 -6.79
C SER A 162 -14.62 -13.65 -5.84
N TYR A 163 -13.98 -12.50 -5.63
CA TYR A 163 -14.48 -11.43 -4.76
C TYR A 163 -15.81 -10.84 -5.23
N LYS A 164 -16.02 -10.73 -6.55
CA LYS A 164 -17.30 -10.25 -7.11
C LYS A 164 -18.49 -11.12 -6.71
N ASN A 165 -18.27 -12.40 -6.48
CA ASN A 165 -19.32 -13.34 -6.09
C ASN A 165 -19.58 -13.40 -4.57
N LEU A 166 -18.71 -12.76 -3.78
CA LEU A 166 -18.79 -12.81 -2.32
C LEU A 166 -20.13 -12.35 -1.74
N PRO A 167 -20.77 -11.25 -2.20
CA PRO A 167 -22.09 -10.86 -1.70
C PRO A 167 -23.19 -11.92 -1.94
N ALA A 168 -23.21 -12.51 -3.12
CA ALA A 168 -24.17 -13.59 -3.47
C ALA A 168 -23.92 -14.82 -2.59
N LEU A 169 -22.66 -15.19 -2.41
CA LEU A 169 -22.27 -16.31 -1.56
C LEU A 169 -22.70 -16.12 -0.11
N LEU A 170 -22.57 -14.92 0.43
CA LEU A 170 -23.04 -14.59 1.78
C LEU A 170 -24.56 -14.71 1.91
N LYS A 171 -25.32 -14.28 0.90
CA LYS A 171 -26.78 -14.42 0.86
C LYS A 171 -27.20 -15.89 0.77
N ASP A 172 -26.64 -16.61 -0.18
CA ASP A 172 -27.11 -17.97 -0.51
C ASP A 172 -26.72 -19.00 0.54
N VAL A 173 -25.47 -18.98 0.99
CA VAL A 173 -24.93 -19.95 1.94
C VAL A 173 -25.30 -19.64 3.38
N GLN A 174 -25.27 -18.36 3.76
CA GLN A 174 -25.54 -17.93 5.12
C GLN A 174 -26.94 -17.42 5.37
N LYS A 175 -27.75 -17.32 4.31
CA LYS A 175 -29.11 -16.74 4.40
C LYS A 175 -29.10 -15.34 5.01
N LEU A 176 -28.06 -14.56 4.71
CA LEU A 176 -27.93 -13.18 5.17
C LEU A 176 -28.82 -12.25 4.35
N ASN A 177 -29.47 -11.30 5.01
CA ASN A 177 -30.13 -10.20 4.33
C ASN A 177 -29.13 -9.16 3.82
N GLU A 178 -29.61 -8.15 3.09
CA GLU A 178 -28.72 -7.15 2.46
C GLU A 178 -27.92 -6.30 3.45
N ASP A 179 -28.52 -5.95 4.58
CA ASP A 179 -27.86 -5.14 5.60
C ASP A 179 -26.79 -5.95 6.34
N GLU A 180 -27.06 -7.22 6.62
CA GLU A 180 -26.08 -8.14 7.15
C GLU A 180 -24.91 -8.33 6.18
N VAL A 181 -25.16 -8.51 4.88
CA VAL A 181 -24.09 -8.62 3.87
C VAL A 181 -23.22 -7.36 3.85
N LYS A 182 -23.83 -6.18 3.87
CA LYS A 182 -23.07 -4.92 3.96
C LYS A 182 -22.20 -4.87 5.21
N TRP A 183 -22.76 -5.25 6.37
CA TRP A 183 -22.01 -5.26 7.62
C TRP A 183 -20.84 -6.24 7.61
N PHE A 184 -21.00 -7.42 6.98
CA PHE A 184 -19.91 -8.39 6.86
C PHE A 184 -18.77 -7.90 5.95
N LEU A 185 -19.07 -7.07 4.96
CA LEU A 185 -18.10 -6.57 3.98
C LEU A 185 -17.47 -5.22 4.36
N GLN A 186 -17.87 -4.63 5.46
CA GLN A 186 -17.24 -3.44 6.05
C GLN A 186 -16.08 -3.83 6.96
#